data_bdd9ecb541cdfc489b3aaa5532dd6e70
#
_entry.id   bdd9ecb541cdfc489b3aaa5532dd6e70
#
_cell.length_a   1.000
_cell.length_b   1.000
_cell.length_c   1.000
_cell.angle_alpha   90.00
_cell.angle_beta   90.00
_cell.angle_gamma   90.00
#
_symmetry.space_group_name_H-M   'P 1'
#
loop_
_entity.id
_entity.type
_entity.pdbx_description
1 polymer ?
#
loop_
_entity_poly.entity_id
_entity_poly.type
_entity_poly.pdbx_seq_one_letter_code
_entity_poly.pdbx_strand_id
1 'polypeptide(L)'
;MKLALEKFFALKAHNTNIQKEILAGITTFITMAYIIFVNPQMMAQSGMDYGAIFVGTCLAAAFACLFMGLYANWPVGLAPGMGLNAFFTYTVVGEMGYSWEIALGAVFIAGILFFIMSITPLRRWMLDSIPLNLRIAMGAGVGLFIGFIGLKNGGIIVANGATFLSLGDFTNPSTLLAGLGFLLISILSIRKIPGAIIIGILAVTLMSIFLNLIEFDGIFALPPDVTPVLMELDILGALDVTMISVIVSFLFVNLFDTAGTLFGVATRANLVEESGDIKDLDKALKVDSSSSVFGSFLGCAPVTSYVESSAGIEAGGRTGMTAVVVGILFLLATFLSPLAAVVPAYATAGALIYVAILMLSGMESLNWDDQSELLPALIMVVMIPLTFSIANGIALGFLAYVSIKVFVGEISKISSGAWFLTLIFVAKFIFL
;
A
#
# COMPACT_ATOMS: atom_id res chain seq x y z
N MET A 1 -33.61 -4.97 13.29
CA MET A 1 -32.23 -5.00 12.72
C MET A 1 -32.09 -4.06 11.51
N LYS A 2 -32.89 -4.20 10.43
CA LYS A 2 -32.79 -3.35 9.22
C LYS A 2 -32.87 -1.85 9.53
N LEU A 3 -33.88 -1.39 10.26
CA LEU A 3 -34.04 0.02 10.68
C LEU A 3 -32.90 0.54 11.57
N ALA A 4 -32.28 -0.31 12.38
CA ALA A 4 -31.15 0.06 13.23
C ALA A 4 -29.89 0.32 12.36
N LEU A 5 -29.60 -0.53 11.38
CA LEU A 5 -28.50 -0.34 10.42
C LEU A 5 -28.71 0.90 9.56
N GLU A 6 -29.94 1.11 9.03
CA GLU A 6 -30.28 2.31 8.25
C GLU A 6 -30.04 3.61 9.04
N LYS A 7 -30.35 3.60 10.34
CA LYS A 7 -30.14 4.75 11.22
C LYS A 7 -28.67 4.92 11.60
N PHE A 8 -27.97 3.84 11.92
CA PHE A 8 -26.57 3.88 12.36
C PHE A 8 -25.65 4.43 11.25
N PHE A 9 -25.79 3.92 10.03
CA PHE A 9 -24.99 4.37 8.88
C PHE A 9 -25.58 5.58 8.15
N ALA A 10 -26.71 6.12 8.61
CA ALA A 10 -27.40 7.25 7.99
C ALA A 10 -27.70 7.04 6.48
N LEU A 11 -28.07 5.82 6.06
CA LEU A 11 -28.18 5.42 4.65
C LEU A 11 -29.07 6.34 3.83
N LYS A 12 -30.19 6.81 4.39
CA LYS A 12 -31.12 7.74 3.70
C LYS A 12 -30.48 9.11 3.44
N ALA A 13 -29.67 9.61 4.39
CA ALA A 13 -28.98 10.88 4.25
C ALA A 13 -27.90 10.85 3.13
N HIS A 14 -27.36 9.66 2.87
CA HIS A 14 -26.37 9.42 1.81
C HIS A 14 -26.99 8.88 0.51
N ASN A 15 -28.32 8.91 0.34
CA ASN A 15 -29.04 8.46 -0.85
C ASN A 15 -28.70 7.01 -1.27
N THR A 16 -28.48 6.12 -0.29
CA THR A 16 -28.12 4.71 -0.50
C THR A 16 -29.06 3.78 0.26
N ASN A 17 -28.85 2.48 0.10
CA ASN A 17 -29.58 1.44 0.81
C ASN A 17 -28.69 0.22 1.09
N ILE A 18 -29.16 -0.68 1.97
CA ILE A 18 -28.40 -1.86 2.41
C ILE A 18 -27.92 -2.72 1.25
N GLN A 19 -28.73 -2.94 0.21
CA GLN A 19 -28.35 -3.79 -0.93
C GLN A 19 -27.21 -3.17 -1.73
N LYS A 20 -27.26 -1.87 -1.99
CA LYS A 20 -26.19 -1.14 -2.69
C LYS A 20 -24.88 -1.15 -1.88
N GLU A 21 -24.98 -0.94 -0.56
CA GLU A 21 -23.81 -0.94 0.32
C GLU A 21 -23.15 -2.34 0.39
N ILE A 22 -23.96 -3.41 0.45
CA ILE A 22 -23.44 -4.78 0.40
C ILE A 22 -22.77 -5.06 -0.94
N LEU A 23 -23.42 -4.72 -2.06
CA LEU A 23 -22.82 -4.90 -3.39
C LEU A 23 -21.52 -4.11 -3.53
N ALA A 24 -21.51 -2.88 -3.07
CA ALA A 24 -20.31 -2.03 -3.06
C ALA A 24 -19.19 -2.64 -2.22
N GLY A 25 -19.51 -3.18 -1.04
CA GLY A 25 -18.53 -3.86 -0.19
C GLY A 25 -17.96 -5.12 -0.83
N ILE A 26 -18.79 -5.93 -1.47
CA ILE A 26 -18.33 -7.10 -2.24
C ILE A 26 -17.43 -6.64 -3.40
N THR A 27 -17.80 -5.60 -4.14
CA THR A 27 -17.02 -5.05 -5.25
C THR A 27 -15.67 -4.54 -4.76
N THR A 28 -15.63 -3.76 -3.67
CA THR A 28 -14.37 -3.30 -3.05
C THR A 28 -13.51 -4.49 -2.63
N PHE A 29 -14.09 -5.47 -1.93
CA PHE A 29 -13.34 -6.66 -1.51
C PHE A 29 -12.71 -7.39 -2.69
N ILE A 30 -13.48 -7.68 -3.74
CA ILE A 30 -12.97 -8.40 -4.91
C ILE A 30 -11.84 -7.62 -5.60
N THR A 31 -11.90 -6.29 -5.62
CA THR A 31 -10.85 -5.47 -6.24
C THR A 31 -9.56 -5.40 -5.42
N MET A 32 -9.64 -5.51 -4.09
CA MET A 32 -8.47 -5.45 -3.21
C MET A 32 -8.05 -6.81 -2.63
N ALA A 33 -8.82 -7.88 -2.86
CA ALA A 33 -8.57 -9.21 -2.28
C ALA A 33 -7.25 -9.85 -2.75
N TYR A 34 -6.63 -9.36 -3.82
CA TYR A 34 -5.30 -9.81 -4.25
C TYR A 34 -4.24 -9.66 -3.14
N ILE A 35 -4.46 -8.76 -2.17
CA ILE A 35 -3.52 -8.54 -1.06
C ILE A 35 -3.36 -9.78 -0.17
N ILE A 36 -4.39 -10.65 -0.08
CA ILE A 36 -4.33 -11.89 0.68
C ILE A 36 -3.33 -12.90 0.10
N PHE A 37 -2.94 -12.73 -1.16
CA PHE A 37 -1.91 -13.51 -1.84
C PHE A 37 -0.57 -12.78 -1.85
N VAL A 38 -0.58 -11.50 -2.23
CA VAL A 38 0.63 -10.71 -2.45
C VAL A 38 1.36 -10.40 -1.15
N ASN A 39 0.64 -9.99 -0.09
CA ASN A 39 1.29 -9.61 1.17
C ASN A 39 2.02 -10.78 1.84
N PRO A 40 1.40 -11.95 2.05
CA PRO A 40 2.10 -13.09 2.65
C PRO A 40 3.29 -13.56 1.82
N GLN A 41 3.18 -13.59 0.49
CA GLN A 41 4.30 -13.96 -0.37
C GLN A 41 5.49 -13.00 -0.27
N MET A 42 5.20 -11.71 -0.13
CA MET A 42 6.24 -10.69 -0.01
C MET A 42 6.89 -10.73 1.37
N MET A 43 6.07 -10.70 2.43
CA MET A 43 6.56 -10.68 3.81
C MET A 43 7.30 -11.98 4.19
N ALA A 44 6.89 -13.14 3.69
CA ALA A 44 7.59 -14.41 3.94
C ALA A 44 9.04 -14.42 3.43
N GLN A 45 9.38 -13.57 2.44
CA GLN A 45 10.76 -13.43 1.97
C GLN A 45 11.67 -12.76 3.02
N SER A 46 11.12 -12.13 4.05
CA SER A 46 11.86 -11.63 5.21
C SER A 46 12.14 -12.69 6.28
N GLY A 47 11.74 -13.95 6.06
CA GLY A 47 11.90 -15.04 7.01
C GLY A 47 10.71 -15.29 7.95
N MET A 48 9.62 -14.54 7.79
CA MET A 48 8.39 -14.72 8.54
C MET A 48 7.60 -15.95 8.05
N ASP A 49 6.82 -16.57 8.94
CA ASP A 49 5.96 -17.69 8.58
C ASP A 49 4.82 -17.26 7.65
N TYR A 50 4.71 -17.91 6.47
CA TYR A 50 3.71 -17.57 5.45
C TYR A 50 2.27 -17.70 5.94
N GLY A 51 1.95 -18.79 6.65
CA GLY A 51 0.60 -19.05 7.15
C GLY A 51 0.17 -18.03 8.20
N ALA A 52 1.09 -17.71 9.12
CA ALA A 52 0.86 -16.72 10.16
C ALA A 52 0.63 -15.32 9.57
N ILE A 53 1.44 -14.90 8.57
CA ILE A 53 1.25 -13.61 7.90
C ILE A 53 -0.05 -13.57 7.09
N PHE A 54 -0.43 -14.68 6.45
CA PHE A 54 -1.70 -14.75 5.73
C PHE A 54 -2.88 -14.45 6.67
N VAL A 55 -2.92 -15.10 7.84
CA VAL A 55 -3.93 -14.83 8.86
C VAL A 55 -3.80 -13.40 9.39
N GLY A 56 -2.59 -12.97 9.72
CA GLY A 56 -2.30 -11.60 10.17
C GLY A 56 -2.79 -10.54 9.18
N THR A 57 -2.56 -10.74 7.89
CA THR A 57 -3.05 -9.86 6.81
C THR A 57 -4.56 -9.76 6.81
N CYS A 58 -5.25 -10.90 6.85
CA CYS A 58 -6.70 -10.95 6.86
C CYS A 58 -7.28 -10.27 8.11
N LEU A 59 -6.71 -10.53 9.29
CA LEU A 59 -7.17 -9.96 10.55
C LEU A 59 -6.89 -8.45 10.62
N ALA A 60 -5.73 -7.99 10.17
CA ALA A 60 -5.38 -6.58 10.14
C ALA A 60 -6.31 -5.80 9.19
N ALA A 61 -6.55 -6.32 7.99
CA ALA A 61 -7.49 -5.73 7.04
C ALA A 61 -8.93 -5.74 7.57
N ALA A 62 -9.37 -6.85 8.18
CA ALA A 62 -10.69 -6.95 8.78
C ALA A 62 -10.90 -5.91 9.89
N PHE A 63 -9.95 -5.83 10.84
CA PHE A 63 -10.00 -4.84 11.91
C PHE A 63 -10.08 -3.41 11.35
N ALA A 64 -9.17 -3.07 10.43
CA ALA A 64 -9.10 -1.75 9.83
C ALA A 64 -10.38 -1.36 9.10
N CYS A 65 -10.93 -2.26 8.28
CA CYS A 65 -12.18 -2.03 7.54
C CYS A 65 -13.39 -1.93 8.48
N LEU A 66 -13.50 -2.79 9.49
CA LEU A 66 -14.56 -2.71 10.49
C LEU A 66 -14.48 -1.40 11.27
N PHE A 67 -13.27 -1.00 11.68
CA PHE A 67 -13.08 0.25 12.41
C PHE A 67 -13.37 1.47 11.51
N MET A 68 -12.96 1.46 10.24
CA MET A 68 -13.30 2.52 9.28
C MET A 68 -14.81 2.64 9.09
N GLY A 69 -15.50 1.51 8.95
CA GLY A 69 -16.95 1.51 8.75
C GLY A 69 -17.73 1.93 9.98
N LEU A 70 -17.36 1.44 11.15
CA LEU A 70 -18.13 1.68 12.39
C LEU A 70 -17.82 3.03 13.04
N TYR A 71 -16.57 3.51 12.96
CA TYR A 71 -16.15 4.74 13.64
C TYR A 71 -16.17 5.96 12.72
N ALA A 72 -15.58 5.85 11.52
CA ALA A 72 -15.51 6.97 10.58
C ALA A 72 -16.74 7.05 9.65
N ASN A 73 -17.49 5.96 9.51
CA ASN A 73 -18.61 5.82 8.56
C ASN A 73 -18.19 6.12 7.10
N TRP A 74 -16.98 5.68 6.71
CA TRP A 74 -16.43 5.88 5.37
C TRP A 74 -16.47 4.58 4.55
N PRO A 75 -16.79 4.65 3.23
CA PRO A 75 -16.84 3.48 2.34
C PRO A 75 -15.45 3.09 1.84
N VAL A 76 -14.47 2.97 2.72
CA VAL A 76 -13.07 2.73 2.38
C VAL A 76 -12.57 1.42 2.96
N GLY A 77 -12.02 0.56 2.10
CA GLY A 77 -11.28 -0.63 2.52
C GLY A 77 -9.83 -0.28 2.86
N LEU A 78 -9.30 -0.93 3.89
CA LEU A 78 -7.92 -0.81 4.34
C LEU A 78 -7.28 -2.20 4.38
N ALA A 79 -5.99 -2.25 4.06
CA ALA A 79 -5.17 -3.44 4.18
C ALA A 79 -3.68 -3.06 4.23
N PRO A 80 -2.74 -4.00 4.49
CA PRO A 80 -1.30 -3.71 4.44
C PRO A 80 -0.89 -3.09 3.10
N GLY A 81 -0.17 -1.96 3.16
CA GLY A 81 0.22 -1.17 2.00
C GLY A 81 1.36 -1.83 1.21
N MET A 82 1.15 -2.16 -0.07
CA MET A 82 2.12 -2.93 -0.85
C MET A 82 3.49 -2.26 -0.97
N GLY A 83 3.55 -0.94 -1.14
CA GLY A 83 4.82 -0.21 -1.19
C GLY A 83 5.59 -0.30 0.11
N LEU A 84 4.87 -0.21 1.23
CA LEU A 84 5.43 -0.32 2.57
C LEU A 84 5.87 -1.76 2.90
N ASN A 85 5.13 -2.77 2.41
CA ASN A 85 5.53 -4.18 2.49
C ASN A 85 6.84 -4.43 1.73
N ALA A 86 6.95 -3.87 0.53
CA ALA A 86 8.16 -3.98 -0.29
C ALA A 86 9.36 -3.30 0.39
N PHE A 87 9.17 -2.11 0.95
CA PHE A 87 10.20 -1.42 1.72
C PHE A 87 10.63 -2.21 2.96
N PHE A 88 9.66 -2.75 3.70
CA PHE A 88 9.90 -3.63 4.83
C PHE A 88 10.78 -4.82 4.44
N THR A 89 10.32 -5.60 3.46
CA THR A 89 10.93 -6.89 3.10
C THR A 89 12.27 -6.73 2.41
N TYR A 90 12.32 -5.88 1.40
CA TYR A 90 13.51 -5.84 0.52
C TYR A 90 14.54 -4.83 0.98
N THR A 91 14.11 -3.68 1.53
CA THR A 91 15.08 -2.67 1.96
C THR A 91 15.49 -2.90 3.41
N VAL A 92 14.54 -2.92 4.35
CA VAL A 92 14.89 -2.97 5.79
C VAL A 92 15.47 -4.34 6.16
N VAL A 93 14.80 -5.43 5.80
CA VAL A 93 15.27 -6.77 6.14
C VAL A 93 16.32 -7.25 5.13
N GLY A 94 16.04 -7.13 3.82
CA GLY A 94 16.89 -7.71 2.78
C GLY A 94 18.21 -6.98 2.54
N GLU A 95 18.19 -5.65 2.41
CA GLU A 95 19.39 -4.84 2.09
C GLU A 95 20.11 -4.37 3.35
N MET A 96 19.38 -3.82 4.34
CA MET A 96 19.97 -3.30 5.57
C MET A 96 20.32 -4.42 6.57
N GLY A 97 19.79 -5.64 6.39
CA GLY A 97 20.12 -6.82 7.20
C GLY A 97 19.51 -6.83 8.59
N TYR A 98 18.50 -6.01 8.86
CA TYR A 98 17.77 -6.05 10.14
C TYR A 98 16.84 -7.25 10.21
N SER A 99 16.59 -7.75 11.42
CA SER A 99 15.56 -8.78 11.61
C SER A 99 14.16 -8.20 11.35
N TRP A 100 13.22 -9.04 10.97
CA TRP A 100 11.85 -8.62 10.72
C TRP A 100 11.14 -8.12 11.99
N GLU A 101 11.55 -8.58 13.18
CA GLU A 101 11.05 -8.10 14.47
C GLU A 101 11.43 -6.64 14.72
N ILE A 102 12.67 -6.27 14.39
CA ILE A 102 13.13 -4.86 14.46
C ILE A 102 12.37 -4.01 13.44
N ALA A 103 12.18 -4.52 12.22
CA ALA A 103 11.41 -3.83 11.20
C ALA A 103 9.94 -3.61 11.62
N LEU A 104 9.31 -4.62 12.30
CA LEU A 104 7.97 -4.45 12.91
C LEU A 104 7.97 -3.42 14.04
N GLY A 105 9.02 -3.39 14.86
CA GLY A 105 9.22 -2.34 15.87
C GLY A 105 9.23 -0.95 15.25
N ALA A 106 9.90 -0.78 14.12
CA ALA A 106 9.91 0.50 13.38
C ALA A 106 8.52 0.85 12.80
N VAL A 107 7.79 -0.12 12.28
CA VAL A 107 6.40 0.06 11.82
C VAL A 107 5.50 0.51 12.97
N PHE A 108 5.63 -0.13 14.14
CA PHE A 108 4.88 0.24 15.34
C PHE A 108 5.16 1.68 15.75
N ILE A 109 6.44 2.08 15.86
CA ILE A 109 6.82 3.45 16.22
C ILE A 109 6.29 4.45 15.18
N ALA A 110 6.44 4.16 13.89
CA ALA A 110 5.90 5.01 12.82
C ALA A 110 4.37 5.13 12.90
N GLY A 111 3.67 4.04 13.21
CA GLY A 111 2.22 4.04 13.43
C GLY A 111 1.79 4.89 14.62
N ILE A 112 2.50 4.82 15.75
CA ILE A 112 2.25 5.66 16.92
C ILE A 112 2.51 7.14 16.60
N LEU A 113 3.59 7.45 15.91
CA LEU A 113 3.87 8.83 15.48
C LEU A 113 2.77 9.35 14.53
N PHE A 114 2.33 8.52 13.60
CA PHE A 114 1.23 8.87 12.70
C PHE A 114 -0.09 9.09 13.47
N PHE A 115 -0.37 8.25 14.47
CA PHE A 115 -1.56 8.43 15.32
C PHE A 115 -1.50 9.74 16.10
N ILE A 116 -0.36 10.05 16.75
CA ILE A 116 -0.14 11.32 17.46
C ILE A 116 -0.36 12.50 16.50
N MET A 117 0.16 12.41 15.28
CA MET A 117 -0.03 13.45 14.27
C MET A 117 -1.50 13.58 13.86
N SER A 118 -2.23 12.47 13.74
CA SER A 118 -3.64 12.47 13.34
C SER A 118 -4.57 13.16 14.35
N ILE A 119 -4.16 13.23 15.63
CA ILE A 119 -4.93 13.88 16.72
C ILE A 119 -4.43 15.28 17.04
N THR A 120 -3.35 15.76 16.41
CA THR A 120 -2.72 17.05 16.66
C THR A 120 -2.76 17.94 15.42
N PRO A 121 -2.58 19.30 15.58
CA PRO A 121 -2.44 20.20 14.44
C PRO A 121 -1.20 19.95 13.57
N LEU A 122 -0.25 19.13 14.04
CA LEU A 122 1.02 18.81 13.38
C LEU A 122 0.79 18.21 11.98
N ARG A 123 -0.32 17.50 11.77
CA ARG A 123 -0.72 16.96 10.48
C ARG A 123 -0.81 18.04 9.39
N ARG A 124 -1.52 19.16 9.64
CA ARG A 124 -1.65 20.25 8.66
C ARG A 124 -0.28 20.81 8.32
N TRP A 125 0.53 21.07 9.33
CA TRP A 125 1.89 21.57 9.13
C TRP A 125 2.72 20.63 8.23
N MET A 126 2.63 19.32 8.42
CA MET A 126 3.37 18.36 7.59
C MET A 126 2.83 18.28 6.15
N LEU A 127 1.51 18.18 5.98
CA LEU A 127 0.93 18.14 4.64
C LEU A 127 1.25 19.41 3.84
N ASP A 128 1.23 20.57 4.50
CA ASP A 128 1.55 21.85 3.87
C ASP A 128 3.06 22.04 3.67
N SER A 129 3.88 21.31 4.42
CA SER A 129 5.35 21.44 4.40
C SER A 129 6.01 20.76 3.21
N ILE A 130 5.36 19.79 2.57
CA ILE A 130 5.95 19.05 1.45
C ILE A 130 5.31 19.52 0.14
N PRO A 131 6.13 19.96 -0.82
CA PRO A 131 5.65 20.37 -2.15
C PRO A 131 4.80 19.27 -2.81
N LEU A 132 3.74 19.70 -3.50
CA LEU A 132 2.80 18.79 -4.14
C LEU A 132 3.51 17.82 -5.10
N ASN A 133 4.44 18.32 -5.91
CA ASN A 133 5.19 17.48 -6.84
C ASN A 133 5.98 16.36 -6.15
N LEU A 134 6.59 16.63 -4.98
CA LEU A 134 7.29 15.59 -4.22
C LEU A 134 6.33 14.56 -3.61
N ARG A 135 5.13 14.98 -3.19
CA ARG A 135 4.10 14.05 -2.69
C ARG A 135 3.63 13.09 -3.79
N ILE A 136 3.35 13.62 -4.98
CA ILE A 136 2.98 12.83 -6.16
C ILE A 136 4.12 11.88 -6.55
N ALA A 137 5.35 12.40 -6.55
CA ALA A 137 6.55 11.63 -6.89
C ALA A 137 6.80 10.45 -5.94
N MET A 138 6.52 10.60 -4.63
CA MET A 138 6.59 9.48 -3.68
C MET A 138 5.67 8.34 -4.10
N GLY A 139 4.39 8.64 -4.35
CA GLY A 139 3.43 7.61 -4.79
C GLY A 139 3.84 6.94 -6.08
N ALA A 140 4.24 7.73 -7.09
CA ALA A 140 4.67 7.22 -8.39
C ALA A 140 5.96 6.37 -8.28
N GLY A 141 6.94 6.82 -7.50
CA GLY A 141 8.20 6.10 -7.27
C GLY A 141 7.98 4.77 -6.54
N VAL A 142 7.12 4.76 -5.53
CA VAL A 142 6.69 3.53 -4.83
C VAL A 142 5.98 2.59 -5.82
N GLY A 143 5.09 3.13 -6.66
CA GLY A 143 4.43 2.36 -7.71
C GLY A 143 5.44 1.71 -8.66
N LEU A 144 6.40 2.48 -9.16
CA LEU A 144 7.44 1.97 -10.04
C LEU A 144 8.31 0.90 -9.36
N PHE A 145 8.58 1.05 -8.07
CA PHE A 145 9.30 0.05 -7.26
C PHE A 145 8.51 -1.27 -7.16
N ILE A 146 7.21 -1.21 -6.89
CA ILE A 146 6.34 -2.38 -6.87
C ILE A 146 6.33 -3.07 -8.24
N GLY A 147 6.23 -2.31 -9.33
CA GLY A 147 6.29 -2.83 -10.69
C GLY A 147 7.62 -3.52 -11.00
N PHE A 148 8.73 -2.94 -10.54
CA PHE A 148 10.05 -3.55 -10.67
C PHE A 148 10.13 -4.90 -9.94
N ILE A 149 9.58 -4.99 -8.72
CA ILE A 149 9.48 -6.24 -7.98
C ILE A 149 8.61 -7.25 -8.75
N GLY A 150 7.48 -6.82 -9.31
CA GLY A 150 6.63 -7.65 -10.15
C GLY A 150 7.39 -8.21 -11.36
N LEU A 151 8.13 -7.38 -12.09
CA LEU A 151 8.95 -7.79 -13.21
C LEU A 151 10.03 -8.81 -12.80
N LYS A 152 10.68 -8.60 -11.66
CA LYS A 152 11.66 -9.52 -11.07
C LYS A 152 11.03 -10.86 -10.68
N ASN A 153 9.94 -10.83 -9.92
CA ASN A 153 9.28 -12.05 -9.42
C ASN A 153 8.63 -12.87 -10.56
N GLY A 154 8.21 -12.20 -11.63
CA GLY A 154 7.73 -12.83 -12.86
C GLY A 154 8.84 -13.39 -13.76
N GLY A 155 10.12 -13.16 -13.42
CA GLY A 155 11.24 -13.55 -14.27
C GLY A 155 11.30 -12.78 -15.61
N ILE A 156 10.53 -11.69 -15.74
CA ILE A 156 10.49 -10.85 -16.95
C ILE A 156 11.78 -10.04 -17.07
N ILE A 157 12.33 -9.60 -15.95
CA ILE A 157 13.67 -9.02 -15.86
C ILE A 157 14.53 -9.87 -14.93
N VAL A 158 15.81 -10.01 -15.30
CA VAL A 158 16.80 -10.79 -14.56
C VAL A 158 18.09 -9.99 -14.41
N ALA A 159 18.89 -10.34 -13.39
CA ALA A 159 20.18 -9.73 -13.17
C ALA A 159 21.15 -10.07 -14.33
N ASN A 160 21.92 -9.07 -14.75
CA ASN A 160 22.96 -9.21 -15.79
C ASN A 160 24.23 -8.49 -15.33
N GLY A 161 25.36 -9.19 -15.35
CA GLY A 161 26.63 -8.64 -14.86
C GLY A 161 27.19 -7.46 -15.68
N ALA A 162 26.77 -7.31 -16.93
CA ALA A 162 27.25 -6.24 -17.81
C ALA A 162 26.33 -5.01 -17.82
N THR A 163 25.01 -5.24 -17.78
CA THR A 163 23.98 -4.20 -17.93
C THR A 163 23.14 -4.02 -16.69
N PHE A 164 23.44 -4.71 -15.58
CA PHE A 164 22.69 -4.86 -14.34
C PHE A 164 21.37 -5.61 -14.53
N LEU A 165 20.63 -5.33 -15.60
CA LEU A 165 19.34 -5.95 -15.92
C LEU A 165 19.31 -6.37 -17.39
N SER A 166 18.62 -7.48 -17.65
CA SER A 166 18.29 -7.96 -19.00
C SER A 166 16.89 -8.57 -19.02
N LEU A 167 16.37 -8.77 -20.22
CA LEU A 167 15.11 -9.50 -20.43
C LEU A 167 15.32 -10.96 -20.01
N GLY A 168 14.35 -11.51 -19.28
CA GLY A 168 14.31 -12.91 -18.90
C GLY A 168 13.97 -13.85 -20.06
N ASP A 169 14.01 -15.14 -19.78
CA ASP A 169 13.73 -16.19 -20.76
C ASP A 169 12.21 -16.49 -20.81
N PHE A 170 11.55 -16.06 -21.88
CA PHE A 170 10.13 -16.32 -22.13
C PHE A 170 9.84 -17.74 -22.65
N THR A 171 10.86 -18.58 -22.85
CA THR A 171 10.63 -20.02 -23.06
C THR A 171 10.31 -20.74 -21.76
N ASN A 172 10.64 -20.12 -20.60
CA ASN A 172 10.26 -20.60 -19.29
C ASN A 172 8.74 -20.40 -19.08
N PRO A 173 7.97 -21.48 -18.79
CA PRO A 173 6.52 -21.39 -18.59
C PRO A 173 6.09 -20.38 -17.52
N SER A 174 6.84 -20.26 -16.42
CA SER A 174 6.53 -19.31 -15.34
C SER A 174 6.61 -17.86 -15.81
N THR A 175 7.66 -17.52 -16.58
CA THR A 175 7.85 -16.16 -17.14
C THR A 175 6.78 -15.84 -18.17
N LEU A 176 6.45 -16.80 -19.05
CA LEU A 176 5.39 -16.65 -20.03
C LEU A 176 4.02 -16.42 -19.34
N LEU A 177 3.71 -17.22 -18.31
CA LEU A 177 2.48 -17.09 -17.53
C LEU A 177 2.39 -15.77 -16.79
N ALA A 178 3.50 -15.24 -16.25
CA ALA A 178 3.54 -13.92 -15.64
C ALA A 178 3.15 -12.81 -16.64
N GLY A 179 3.73 -12.87 -17.86
CA GLY A 179 3.38 -11.94 -18.94
C GLY A 179 1.94 -12.04 -19.39
N LEU A 180 1.43 -13.27 -19.58
CA LEU A 180 0.03 -13.51 -19.92
C LEU A 180 -0.92 -13.06 -18.81
N GLY A 181 -0.56 -13.25 -17.55
CA GLY A 181 -1.30 -12.77 -16.39
C GLY A 181 -1.45 -11.26 -16.41
N PHE A 182 -0.37 -10.52 -16.65
CA PHE A 182 -0.40 -9.07 -16.79
C PHE A 182 -1.31 -8.62 -17.94
N LEU A 183 -1.20 -9.26 -19.13
CA LEU A 183 -2.05 -8.94 -20.27
C LEU A 183 -3.53 -9.20 -19.98
N LEU A 184 -3.84 -10.33 -19.33
CA LEU A 184 -5.21 -10.67 -18.95
C LEU A 184 -5.80 -9.66 -17.99
N ILE A 185 -5.05 -9.30 -16.91
CA ILE A 185 -5.46 -8.27 -15.95
C ILE A 185 -5.73 -6.95 -16.68
N SER A 186 -4.84 -6.54 -17.57
CA SER A 186 -4.97 -5.29 -18.32
C SER A 186 -6.21 -5.30 -19.22
N ILE A 187 -6.47 -6.37 -19.95
CA ILE A 187 -7.64 -6.51 -20.82
C ILE A 187 -8.94 -6.47 -20.01
N LEU A 188 -9.01 -7.21 -18.90
CA LEU A 188 -10.19 -7.25 -18.04
C LEU A 188 -10.45 -5.87 -17.39
N SER A 189 -9.38 -5.17 -17.00
CA SER A 189 -9.46 -3.83 -16.41
C SER A 189 -9.93 -2.78 -17.42
N ILE A 190 -9.41 -2.80 -18.65
CA ILE A 190 -9.87 -1.93 -19.74
C ILE A 190 -11.37 -2.17 -20.02
N ARG A 191 -11.83 -3.40 -19.90
CA ARG A 191 -13.25 -3.76 -20.00
C ARG A 191 -14.06 -3.42 -18.76
N LYS A 192 -13.45 -2.80 -17.74
CA LYS A 192 -14.09 -2.42 -16.47
C LYS A 192 -14.73 -3.61 -15.72
N ILE A 193 -14.12 -4.79 -15.81
CA ILE A 193 -14.58 -5.98 -15.10
C ILE A 193 -14.09 -5.87 -13.64
N PRO A 194 -15.01 -5.83 -12.65
CA PRO A 194 -14.62 -5.79 -11.25
C PRO A 194 -13.78 -7.03 -10.89
N GLY A 195 -12.70 -6.82 -10.10
CA GLY A 195 -11.83 -7.92 -9.70
C GLY A 195 -10.90 -8.44 -10.81
N ALA A 196 -10.63 -7.65 -11.84
CA ALA A 196 -9.71 -7.99 -12.93
C ALA A 196 -8.38 -8.58 -12.39
N ILE A 197 -7.84 -8.00 -11.33
CA ILE A 197 -6.57 -8.44 -10.72
C ILE A 197 -6.69 -9.86 -10.15
N ILE A 198 -7.69 -10.12 -9.32
CA ILE A 198 -7.86 -11.44 -8.70
C ILE A 198 -8.20 -12.51 -9.75
N ILE A 199 -9.02 -12.17 -10.75
CA ILE A 199 -9.33 -13.08 -11.87
C ILE A 199 -8.06 -13.45 -12.61
N GLY A 200 -7.18 -12.49 -12.90
CA GLY A 200 -5.91 -12.75 -13.56
C GLY A 200 -4.98 -13.66 -12.75
N ILE A 201 -4.84 -13.40 -11.45
CA ILE A 201 -4.04 -14.24 -10.54
C ILE A 201 -4.58 -15.68 -10.53
N LEU A 202 -5.87 -15.83 -10.32
CA LEU A 202 -6.50 -17.18 -10.27
C LEU A 202 -6.44 -17.91 -11.63
N ALA A 203 -6.57 -17.18 -12.75
CA ALA A 203 -6.43 -17.77 -14.08
C ALA A 203 -5.00 -18.29 -14.31
N VAL A 204 -3.97 -17.52 -13.96
CA VAL A 204 -2.57 -17.97 -14.06
C VAL A 204 -2.33 -19.16 -13.13
N THR A 205 -2.83 -19.11 -11.90
CA THR A 205 -2.72 -20.23 -10.95
C THR A 205 -3.38 -21.49 -11.51
N LEU A 206 -4.59 -21.39 -12.06
CA LEU A 206 -5.30 -22.51 -12.68
C LEU A 206 -4.52 -23.08 -13.89
N MET A 207 -3.97 -22.20 -14.75
CA MET A 207 -3.11 -22.65 -15.87
C MET A 207 -1.87 -23.36 -15.36
N SER A 208 -1.27 -22.91 -14.24
CA SER A 208 -0.09 -23.54 -13.61
C SER A 208 -0.43 -24.95 -13.09
N ILE A 209 -1.63 -25.16 -12.54
CA ILE A 209 -2.11 -26.49 -12.13
C ILE A 209 -2.26 -27.40 -13.36
N PHE A 210 -2.91 -26.91 -14.43
CA PHE A 210 -3.08 -27.71 -15.66
C PHE A 210 -1.75 -28.09 -16.33
N LEU A 211 -0.73 -27.24 -16.19
CA LEU A 211 0.61 -27.51 -16.71
C LEU A 211 1.48 -28.35 -15.76
N ASN A 212 0.92 -28.79 -14.62
CA ASN A 212 1.63 -29.53 -13.56
C ASN A 212 2.86 -28.79 -13.02
N LEU A 213 2.81 -27.45 -12.98
CA LEU A 213 3.88 -26.63 -12.39
C LEU A 213 3.73 -26.48 -10.87
N ILE A 214 2.53 -26.68 -10.36
CA ILE A 214 2.17 -26.59 -8.94
C ILE A 214 1.16 -27.66 -8.58
N GLU A 215 1.18 -28.10 -7.33
CA GLU A 215 0.20 -29.04 -6.77
C GLU A 215 -0.97 -28.27 -6.14
N PHE A 216 -2.15 -28.89 -6.16
CA PHE A 216 -3.37 -28.27 -5.62
C PHE A 216 -3.86 -29.05 -4.38
N ASP A 217 -3.75 -28.41 -3.21
CA ASP A 217 -4.06 -29.03 -1.90
C ASP A 217 -5.47 -28.70 -1.36
N GLY A 218 -6.27 -27.98 -2.14
CA GLY A 218 -7.64 -27.63 -1.74
C GLY A 218 -7.89 -26.13 -1.69
N ILE A 219 -9.15 -25.76 -1.34
CA ILE A 219 -9.59 -24.36 -1.29
C ILE A 219 -9.76 -23.87 0.14
N PHE A 220 -10.31 -24.71 1.02
CA PHE A 220 -10.69 -24.34 2.38
C PHE A 220 -9.96 -25.19 3.43
N ALA A 221 -9.47 -24.54 4.46
CA ALA A 221 -8.96 -25.16 5.67
C ALA A 221 -9.27 -24.28 6.90
N LEU A 222 -9.01 -24.82 8.09
CA LEU A 222 -8.96 -23.98 9.29
C LEU A 222 -7.81 -22.95 9.14
N PRO A 223 -8.00 -21.71 9.64
CA PRO A 223 -6.94 -20.71 9.60
C PRO A 223 -5.65 -21.24 10.23
N PRO A 224 -4.48 -21.03 9.60
CA PRO A 224 -3.19 -21.30 10.21
C PRO A 224 -3.00 -20.57 11.55
N ASP A 225 -2.06 -21.05 12.36
CA ASP A 225 -1.69 -20.39 13.61
C ASP A 225 -1.02 -19.03 13.34
N VAL A 226 -1.52 -17.98 13.96
CA VAL A 226 -0.97 -16.62 13.87
C VAL A 226 0.13 -16.35 14.89
N THR A 227 0.27 -17.21 15.89
CA THR A 227 1.20 -17.05 17.02
C THR A 227 2.63 -16.73 16.58
N PRO A 228 3.21 -17.34 15.51
CA PRO A 228 4.59 -17.06 15.11
C PRO A 228 4.91 -15.60 14.76
N VAL A 229 3.91 -14.77 14.51
CA VAL A 229 4.11 -13.34 14.17
C VAL A 229 3.38 -12.41 15.15
N LEU A 230 2.63 -12.99 16.10
CA LEU A 230 1.77 -12.21 16.99
C LEU A 230 2.61 -11.52 18.06
N MET A 231 2.63 -10.17 18.03
CA MET A 231 3.35 -9.31 18.98
C MET A 231 4.87 -9.54 19.01
N GLU A 232 5.46 -10.15 17.98
CA GLU A 232 6.89 -10.41 17.83
C GLU A 232 7.60 -9.15 17.28
N LEU A 233 7.46 -8.02 17.95
CA LEU A 233 8.08 -6.76 17.54
C LEU A 233 9.16 -6.32 18.53
N ASP A 234 10.38 -6.07 18.04
CA ASP A 234 11.48 -5.54 18.81
C ASP A 234 11.53 -4.00 18.74
N ILE A 235 10.82 -3.37 19.70
CA ILE A 235 10.77 -1.91 19.82
C ILE A 235 12.13 -1.34 20.22
N LEU A 236 12.89 -2.04 21.08
CA LEU A 236 14.17 -1.55 21.55
C LEU A 236 15.23 -1.57 20.44
N GLY A 237 15.28 -2.65 19.66
CA GLY A 237 16.12 -2.73 18.46
C GLY A 237 15.77 -1.66 17.41
N ALA A 238 14.48 -1.30 17.30
CA ALA A 238 14.03 -0.26 16.39
C ALA A 238 14.37 1.17 16.85
N LEU A 239 14.84 1.37 18.08
CA LEU A 239 15.32 2.68 18.56
C LEU A 239 16.79 2.97 18.19
N ASP A 240 17.43 2.11 17.42
CA ASP A 240 18.76 2.38 16.86
C ASP A 240 18.74 3.65 15.98
N VAL A 241 19.85 4.41 16.04
CA VAL A 241 19.99 5.68 15.28
C VAL A 241 19.78 5.45 13.77
N THR A 242 20.24 4.32 13.25
CA THR A 242 20.09 3.94 11.84
C THR A 242 18.63 3.74 11.44
N MET A 243 17.80 3.27 12.38
CA MET A 243 16.37 3.03 12.14
C MET A 243 15.53 4.32 12.12
N ILE A 244 16.04 5.46 12.55
CA ILE A 244 15.33 6.75 12.50
C ILE A 244 14.90 7.04 11.06
N SER A 245 15.80 6.84 10.09
CA SER A 245 15.48 7.06 8.67
C SER A 245 14.42 6.10 8.14
N VAL A 246 14.38 4.87 8.65
CA VAL A 246 13.39 3.84 8.31
C VAL A 246 12.02 4.23 8.90
N ILE A 247 11.98 4.58 10.19
CA ILE A 247 10.75 5.02 10.87
C ILE A 247 10.16 6.25 10.16
N VAL A 248 10.99 7.24 9.85
CA VAL A 248 10.60 8.45 9.13
C VAL A 248 10.06 8.09 7.74
N SER A 249 10.69 7.17 7.03
CA SER A 249 10.21 6.72 5.71
C SER A 249 8.87 6.00 5.80
N PHE A 250 8.68 5.07 6.75
CA PHE A 250 7.38 4.44 6.98
C PHE A 250 6.29 5.47 7.31
N LEU A 251 6.60 6.42 8.20
CA LEU A 251 5.66 7.47 8.60
C LEU A 251 5.22 8.31 7.40
N PHE A 252 6.17 8.82 6.61
CA PHE A 252 5.87 9.73 5.51
C PHE A 252 5.17 9.04 4.35
N VAL A 253 5.67 7.87 3.94
CA VAL A 253 5.04 7.11 2.86
C VAL A 253 3.61 6.75 3.24
N ASN A 254 3.38 6.26 4.47
CA ASN A 254 2.03 5.92 4.93
C ASN A 254 1.12 7.15 4.99
N LEU A 255 1.60 8.26 5.55
CA LEU A 255 0.84 9.51 5.65
C LEU A 255 0.38 10.03 4.27
N PHE A 256 1.29 10.03 3.28
CA PHE A 256 0.98 10.59 1.96
C PHE A 256 0.16 9.63 1.10
N ASP A 257 0.40 8.34 1.20
CA ASP A 257 -0.40 7.31 0.55
C ASP A 257 -1.86 7.37 1.04
N THR A 258 -2.03 7.36 2.36
CA THR A 258 -3.34 7.53 3.00
C THR A 258 -4.01 8.85 2.62
N ALA A 259 -3.29 9.98 2.72
CA ALA A 259 -3.87 11.29 2.41
C ALA A 259 -4.34 11.35 0.94
N GLY A 260 -3.49 10.92 -0.01
CA GLY A 260 -3.81 10.88 -1.42
C GLY A 260 -5.04 10.02 -1.72
N THR A 261 -5.07 8.81 -1.16
CA THR A 261 -6.19 7.87 -1.32
C THR A 261 -7.48 8.40 -0.73
N LEU A 262 -7.44 8.90 0.53
CA LEU A 262 -8.64 9.41 1.20
C LEU A 262 -9.21 10.63 0.48
N PHE A 263 -8.37 11.55 -0.02
CA PHE A 263 -8.82 12.70 -0.83
C PHE A 263 -9.49 12.23 -2.13
N GLY A 264 -8.87 11.30 -2.86
CA GLY A 264 -9.42 10.77 -4.10
C GLY A 264 -10.75 10.04 -3.89
N VAL A 265 -10.85 9.25 -2.85
CA VAL A 265 -12.05 8.52 -2.46
C VAL A 265 -13.15 9.47 -1.97
N ALA A 266 -12.83 10.46 -1.14
CA ALA A 266 -13.78 11.45 -0.62
C ALA A 266 -14.48 12.22 -1.75
N THR A 267 -13.72 12.62 -2.76
CA THR A 267 -14.27 13.31 -3.93
C THR A 267 -15.28 12.44 -4.69
N ARG A 268 -14.94 11.16 -4.90
CA ARG A 268 -15.84 10.21 -5.59
C ARG A 268 -17.04 9.79 -4.75
N ALA A 269 -16.89 9.75 -3.43
CA ALA A 269 -17.96 9.41 -2.50
C ALA A 269 -18.91 10.59 -2.17
N ASN A 270 -18.66 11.79 -2.72
CA ASN A 270 -19.35 13.03 -2.39
C ASN A 270 -19.28 13.38 -0.88
N LEU A 271 -18.10 13.20 -0.28
CA LEU A 271 -17.81 13.55 1.11
C LEU A 271 -17.14 14.93 1.23
N VAL A 272 -16.89 15.60 0.12
CA VAL A 272 -16.36 16.98 0.08
C VAL A 272 -17.52 17.95 0.27
N GLU A 273 -17.41 18.82 1.28
CA GLU A 273 -18.40 19.85 1.58
C GLU A 273 -18.24 21.06 0.65
N GLU A 274 -19.25 21.93 0.59
CA GLU A 274 -19.18 23.16 -0.21
C GLU A 274 -18.03 24.12 0.19
N SER A 275 -17.59 24.01 1.45
CA SER A 275 -16.41 24.71 1.98
C SER A 275 -15.07 24.23 1.38
N GLY A 276 -15.07 23.06 0.74
CA GLY A 276 -13.86 22.33 0.33
C GLY A 276 -13.31 21.41 1.42
N ASP A 277 -13.87 21.43 2.62
CA ASP A 277 -13.51 20.51 3.70
C ASP A 277 -14.03 19.09 3.43
N ILE A 278 -13.36 18.09 3.97
CA ILE A 278 -13.78 16.70 3.83
C ILE A 278 -14.43 16.24 5.14
N LYS A 279 -15.67 15.82 5.03
CA LYS A 279 -16.46 15.35 6.18
C LYS A 279 -15.78 14.18 6.89
N ASP A 280 -15.61 14.31 8.21
CA ASP A 280 -15.06 13.28 9.11
C ASP A 280 -13.65 12.75 8.70
N LEU A 281 -12.86 13.51 7.92
CA LEU A 281 -11.49 13.14 7.53
C LEU A 281 -10.61 12.83 8.74
N ASP A 282 -10.78 13.59 9.83
CA ASP A 282 -10.05 13.37 11.08
C ASP A 282 -10.31 11.99 11.68
N LYS A 283 -11.54 11.48 11.56
CA LYS A 283 -11.87 10.13 12.01
C LYS A 283 -11.23 9.07 11.13
N ALA A 284 -11.29 9.26 9.80
CA ALA A 284 -10.68 8.34 8.85
C ALA A 284 -9.16 8.21 9.06
N LEU A 285 -8.46 9.34 9.28
CA LEU A 285 -7.02 9.34 9.56
C LEU A 285 -6.66 8.69 10.91
N LYS A 286 -7.49 8.87 11.93
CA LYS A 286 -7.31 8.16 13.22
C LYS A 286 -7.47 6.65 13.06
N VAL A 287 -8.42 6.21 12.24
CA VAL A 287 -8.59 4.79 11.93
C VAL A 287 -7.39 4.24 11.19
N ASP A 288 -6.95 4.92 10.15
CA ASP A 288 -5.82 4.48 9.31
C ASP A 288 -4.54 4.33 10.16
N SER A 289 -4.18 5.37 10.92
CA SER A 289 -3.01 5.35 11.79
C SER A 289 -3.08 4.30 12.91
N SER A 290 -4.23 4.16 13.57
CA SER A 290 -4.41 3.10 14.58
C SER A 290 -4.43 1.69 13.98
N SER A 291 -4.88 1.56 12.73
CA SER A 291 -4.84 0.28 12.01
C SER A 291 -3.40 -0.13 11.67
N SER A 292 -2.51 0.82 11.39
CA SER A 292 -1.08 0.55 11.21
C SER A 292 -0.43 0.05 12.52
N VAL A 293 -0.79 0.65 13.67
CA VAL A 293 -0.34 0.16 14.99
C VAL A 293 -0.87 -1.25 15.25
N PHE A 294 -2.17 -1.49 15.02
CA PHE A 294 -2.75 -2.80 15.24
C PHE A 294 -2.18 -3.85 14.28
N GLY A 295 -1.95 -3.49 13.02
CA GLY A 295 -1.34 -4.36 12.01
C GLY A 295 0.05 -4.83 12.39
N SER A 296 0.88 -3.98 13.02
CA SER A 296 2.22 -4.37 13.46
C SER A 296 2.21 -5.49 14.52
N PHE A 297 1.18 -5.54 15.39
CA PHE A 297 1.00 -6.66 16.33
C PHE A 297 0.67 -7.98 15.64
N LEU A 298 0.15 -7.94 14.43
CA LEU A 298 -0.22 -9.10 13.61
C LEU A 298 0.84 -9.44 12.55
N GLY A 299 2.05 -8.89 12.68
CA GLY A 299 3.14 -9.14 11.73
C GLY A 299 3.00 -8.41 10.40
N CYS A 300 2.18 -7.37 10.30
CA CYS A 300 1.97 -6.63 9.07
C CYS A 300 2.79 -5.33 9.01
N ALA A 301 3.27 -4.98 7.84
CA ALA A 301 3.72 -3.63 7.53
C ALA A 301 2.53 -2.64 7.65
N PRO A 302 2.76 -1.31 7.55
CA PRO A 302 1.69 -0.35 7.82
C PRO A 302 0.43 -0.62 6.99
N VAL A 303 -0.71 -0.59 7.69
CA VAL A 303 -2.04 -0.72 7.07
C VAL A 303 -2.45 0.66 6.57
N THR A 304 -2.93 0.74 5.33
CA THR A 304 -3.30 2.00 4.68
C THR A 304 -4.61 1.87 3.92
N SER A 305 -5.21 3.01 3.59
CA SER A 305 -6.43 3.10 2.78
C SER A 305 -6.17 2.74 1.32
N TYR A 306 -7.08 1.97 0.71
CA TYR A 306 -6.93 1.44 -0.64
C TYR A 306 -7.72 2.23 -1.67
N VAL A 307 -7.06 2.63 -2.76
CA VAL A 307 -7.67 3.35 -3.90
C VAL A 307 -8.71 2.50 -4.63
N GLU A 308 -8.61 1.18 -4.56
CA GLU A 308 -9.57 0.21 -5.08
C GLU A 308 -10.96 0.36 -4.47
N SER A 309 -11.08 1.02 -3.32
CA SER A 309 -12.37 1.43 -2.72
C SER A 309 -13.22 2.26 -3.68
N SER A 310 -12.58 2.92 -4.63
CA SER A 310 -13.28 3.67 -5.69
C SER A 310 -14.23 2.79 -6.52
N ALA A 311 -13.89 1.52 -6.74
CA ALA A 311 -14.75 0.59 -7.47
C ALA A 311 -16.07 0.30 -6.73
N GLY A 312 -16.01 0.13 -5.40
CA GLY A 312 -17.21 0.00 -4.58
C GLY A 312 -18.04 1.28 -4.52
N ILE A 313 -17.39 2.44 -4.50
CA ILE A 313 -18.08 3.73 -4.55
C ILE A 313 -18.79 3.91 -5.90
N GLU A 314 -18.18 3.53 -7.01
CA GLU A 314 -18.81 3.50 -8.33
C GLU A 314 -19.98 2.52 -8.39
N ALA A 315 -19.91 1.40 -7.66
CA ALA A 315 -21.03 0.46 -7.49
C ALA A 315 -22.14 0.97 -6.57
N GLY A 316 -21.99 2.15 -5.97
CA GLY A 316 -23.01 2.82 -5.17
C GLY A 316 -22.76 2.88 -3.67
N GLY A 317 -21.59 2.46 -3.18
CA GLY A 317 -21.17 2.62 -1.77
C GLY A 317 -21.02 4.09 -1.38
N ARG A 318 -21.55 4.45 -0.24
CA ARG A 318 -21.55 5.84 0.26
C ARG A 318 -21.30 5.95 1.76
N THR A 319 -21.34 4.83 2.48
CA THR A 319 -21.27 4.80 3.92
C THR A 319 -20.32 3.73 4.44
N GLY A 320 -20.01 3.78 5.72
CA GLY A 320 -19.19 2.79 6.39
C GLY A 320 -19.71 1.36 6.33
N MET A 321 -20.98 1.16 5.96
CA MET A 321 -21.51 -0.19 5.77
C MET A 321 -20.77 -0.95 4.68
N THR A 322 -20.35 -0.27 3.60
CA THR A 322 -19.46 -0.82 2.56
C THR A 322 -18.17 -1.38 3.18
N ALA A 323 -17.48 -0.60 4.03
CA ALA A 323 -16.25 -1.03 4.69
C ALA A 323 -16.48 -2.19 5.67
N VAL A 324 -17.60 -2.19 6.40
CA VAL A 324 -17.96 -3.31 7.29
C VAL A 324 -18.11 -4.61 6.50
N VAL A 325 -18.75 -4.58 5.34
CA VAL A 325 -18.86 -5.76 4.46
C VAL A 325 -17.47 -6.25 4.02
N VAL A 326 -16.58 -5.35 3.63
CA VAL A 326 -15.18 -5.68 3.29
C VAL A 326 -14.49 -6.38 4.46
N GLY A 327 -14.60 -5.82 5.68
CA GLY A 327 -14.00 -6.41 6.88
C GLY A 327 -14.51 -7.81 7.19
N ILE A 328 -15.81 -8.04 7.05
CA ILE A 328 -16.40 -9.38 7.23
C ILE A 328 -15.86 -10.36 6.18
N LEU A 329 -15.72 -9.94 4.92
CA LEU A 329 -15.18 -10.77 3.86
C LEU A 329 -13.71 -11.11 4.08
N PHE A 330 -12.90 -10.21 4.64
CA PHE A 330 -11.53 -10.52 5.05
C PHE A 330 -11.48 -11.53 6.21
N LEU A 331 -12.39 -11.47 7.19
CA LEU A 331 -12.50 -12.50 8.21
C LEU A 331 -12.83 -13.87 7.61
N LEU A 332 -13.75 -13.93 6.64
CA LEU A 332 -14.08 -15.17 5.94
C LEU A 332 -12.92 -15.66 5.07
N ALA A 333 -12.10 -14.76 4.53
CA ALA A 333 -10.95 -15.12 3.71
C ALA A 333 -9.86 -15.86 4.50
N THR A 334 -9.83 -15.80 5.83
CA THR A 334 -8.88 -16.58 6.65
C THR A 334 -8.99 -18.09 6.42
N PHE A 335 -10.15 -18.59 5.99
CA PHE A 335 -10.37 -19.99 5.66
C PHE A 335 -9.86 -20.40 4.26
N LEU A 336 -9.40 -19.43 3.45
CA LEU A 336 -8.85 -19.66 2.10
C LEU A 336 -7.33 -19.92 2.10
N SER A 337 -6.75 -20.28 3.24
CA SER A 337 -5.30 -20.47 3.37
C SER A 337 -4.70 -21.47 2.38
N PRO A 338 -5.32 -22.64 2.06
CA PRO A 338 -4.74 -23.54 1.06
C PRO A 338 -4.73 -22.91 -0.34
N LEU A 339 -5.81 -22.22 -0.72
CA LEU A 339 -5.87 -21.51 -1.99
C LEU A 339 -4.77 -20.44 -2.07
N ALA A 340 -4.52 -19.71 -0.98
CA ALA A 340 -3.48 -18.70 -0.94
C ALA A 340 -2.07 -19.29 -1.07
N ALA A 341 -1.83 -20.44 -0.46
CA ALA A 341 -0.55 -21.14 -0.52
C ALA A 341 -0.22 -21.70 -1.92
N VAL A 342 -1.25 -22.06 -2.68
CA VAL A 342 -1.08 -22.61 -4.04
C VAL A 342 -0.74 -21.52 -5.08
N VAL A 343 -1.11 -20.23 -4.84
CA VAL A 343 -0.83 -19.15 -5.78
C VAL A 343 0.68 -18.92 -5.91
N PRO A 344 1.30 -19.13 -7.10
CA PRO A 344 2.75 -18.95 -7.25
C PRO A 344 3.12 -17.47 -7.39
N ALA A 345 4.35 -17.10 -7.04
CA ALA A 345 4.83 -15.72 -7.07
C ALA A 345 4.75 -15.07 -8.48
N TYR A 346 4.95 -15.85 -9.53
CA TYR A 346 4.80 -15.34 -10.91
C TYR A 346 3.33 -15.06 -11.29
N ALA A 347 2.34 -15.67 -10.62
CA ALA A 347 0.93 -15.33 -10.85
C ALA A 347 0.58 -13.95 -10.26
N THR A 348 1.20 -13.57 -9.14
CA THR A 348 1.01 -12.24 -8.53
C THR A 348 1.83 -11.16 -9.22
N ALA A 349 2.85 -11.53 -10.00
CA ALA A 349 3.72 -10.58 -10.71
C ALA A 349 2.93 -9.64 -11.63
N GLY A 350 1.99 -10.17 -12.42
CA GLY A 350 1.13 -9.38 -13.30
C GLY A 350 0.28 -8.35 -12.53
N ALA A 351 -0.17 -8.70 -11.33
CA ALA A 351 -0.91 -7.80 -10.44
C ALA A 351 -0.03 -6.65 -9.96
N LEU A 352 1.20 -6.93 -9.51
CA LEU A 352 2.16 -5.91 -9.06
C LEU A 352 2.50 -4.92 -10.19
N ILE A 353 2.74 -5.42 -11.41
CA ILE A 353 3.00 -4.57 -12.58
C ILE A 353 1.77 -3.69 -12.89
N TYR A 354 0.58 -4.25 -12.82
CA TYR A 354 -0.64 -3.50 -13.11
C TYR A 354 -0.90 -2.40 -12.04
N VAL A 355 -0.73 -2.71 -10.77
CA VAL A 355 -0.86 -1.73 -9.69
C VAL A 355 0.18 -0.61 -9.82
N ALA A 356 1.40 -0.93 -10.22
CA ALA A 356 2.43 0.06 -10.52
C ALA A 356 1.94 1.09 -11.56
N ILE A 357 1.29 0.63 -12.63
CA ILE A 357 0.73 1.51 -13.66
C ILE A 357 -0.36 2.41 -13.07
N LEU A 358 -1.22 1.88 -12.20
CA LEU A 358 -2.24 2.69 -11.53
C LEU A 358 -1.62 3.78 -10.64
N MET A 359 -0.55 3.47 -9.92
CA MET A 359 0.15 4.46 -9.09
C MET A 359 0.91 5.49 -9.92
N LEU A 360 1.50 5.10 -11.04
CA LEU A 360 2.16 6.00 -11.98
C LEU A 360 1.20 7.00 -12.63
N SER A 361 -0.09 6.69 -12.74
CA SER A 361 -1.09 7.63 -13.29
C SER A 361 -1.19 8.94 -12.50
N GLY A 362 -0.81 8.94 -11.23
CA GLY A 362 -0.72 10.16 -10.42
C GLY A 362 0.25 11.21 -10.97
N MET A 363 1.24 10.81 -11.79
CA MET A 363 2.18 11.73 -12.42
C MET A 363 1.53 12.71 -13.41
N GLU A 364 0.32 12.43 -13.89
CA GLU A 364 -0.48 13.36 -14.69
C GLU A 364 -0.73 14.69 -13.95
N SER A 365 -0.76 14.66 -12.63
CA SER A 365 -0.98 15.82 -11.77
C SER A 365 0.31 16.61 -11.44
N LEU A 366 1.49 16.19 -11.95
CA LEU A 366 2.73 16.93 -11.77
C LEU A 366 2.67 18.28 -12.51
N ASN A 367 3.22 19.32 -11.87
CA ASN A 367 3.46 20.57 -12.55
C ASN A 367 4.74 20.47 -13.41
N TRP A 368 4.56 20.28 -14.70
CA TRP A 368 5.66 20.12 -15.67
C TRP A 368 6.32 21.45 -16.06
N ASP A 369 5.71 22.59 -15.75
CA ASP A 369 6.21 23.92 -16.13
C ASP A 369 7.27 24.43 -15.13
N ASP A 370 7.18 24.05 -13.85
CA ASP A 370 8.15 24.43 -12.82
C ASP A 370 9.27 23.38 -12.69
N GLN A 371 10.36 23.60 -13.44
CA GLN A 371 11.52 22.71 -13.41
C GLN A 371 12.18 22.60 -12.02
N SER A 372 12.06 23.62 -11.18
CA SER A 372 12.67 23.61 -9.84
C SER A 372 11.98 22.65 -8.89
N GLU A 373 10.73 22.28 -9.16
CA GLU A 373 9.97 21.25 -8.43
C GLU A 373 9.91 19.92 -9.19
N LEU A 374 9.88 19.98 -10.53
CA LEU A 374 9.79 18.80 -11.38
C LEU A 374 11.04 17.91 -11.31
N LEU A 375 12.24 18.53 -11.43
CA LEU A 375 13.49 17.76 -11.43
C LEU A 375 13.69 16.95 -10.16
N PRO A 376 13.51 17.51 -8.93
CA PRO A 376 13.56 16.73 -7.69
C PRO A 376 12.54 15.60 -7.64
N ALA A 377 11.32 15.86 -8.14
CA ALA A 377 10.25 14.86 -8.21
C ALA A 377 10.66 13.68 -9.12
N LEU A 378 11.18 13.95 -10.31
CA LEU A 378 11.64 12.91 -11.23
C LEU A 378 12.84 12.14 -10.68
N ILE A 379 13.79 12.82 -10.01
CA ILE A 379 14.89 12.15 -9.31
C ILE A 379 14.32 11.15 -8.28
N MET A 380 13.35 11.57 -7.48
CA MET A 380 12.72 10.70 -6.49
C MET A 380 12.06 9.47 -7.15
N VAL A 381 11.24 9.67 -8.19
CA VAL A 381 10.54 8.60 -8.91
C VAL A 381 11.52 7.55 -9.45
N VAL A 382 12.63 8.00 -10.05
CA VAL A 382 13.61 7.12 -10.68
C VAL A 382 14.51 6.44 -9.64
N MET A 383 14.94 7.18 -8.62
CA MET A 383 15.90 6.66 -7.64
C MET A 383 15.29 5.66 -6.66
N ILE A 384 13.99 5.70 -6.37
CA ILE A 384 13.33 4.69 -5.54
C ILE A 384 13.55 3.27 -6.07
N PRO A 385 13.18 2.91 -7.31
CA PRO A 385 13.42 1.57 -7.83
C PRO A 385 14.89 1.28 -8.13
N LEU A 386 15.67 2.26 -8.60
CA LEU A 386 17.07 2.04 -8.97
C LEU A 386 17.99 1.81 -7.76
N THR A 387 17.68 2.40 -6.61
CA THR A 387 18.39 2.14 -5.35
C THR A 387 17.77 1.01 -4.56
N PHE A 388 16.70 0.39 -5.05
CA PHE A 388 15.90 -0.61 -4.35
C PHE A 388 15.43 -0.14 -2.96
N SER A 389 15.37 1.18 -2.72
CA SER A 389 15.10 1.78 -1.42
C SER A 389 14.21 3.02 -1.54
N ILE A 390 13.03 2.96 -0.94
CA ILE A 390 12.11 4.11 -0.85
C ILE A 390 12.79 5.24 -0.07
N ALA A 391 13.46 4.92 1.05
CA ALA A 391 14.14 5.90 1.89
C ALA A 391 15.25 6.66 1.13
N ASN A 392 16.04 5.95 0.30
CA ASN A 392 17.11 6.59 -0.49
C ASN A 392 16.52 7.49 -1.58
N GLY A 393 15.48 7.03 -2.28
CA GLY A 393 14.82 7.84 -3.30
C GLY A 393 14.19 9.11 -2.74
N ILE A 394 13.48 9.01 -1.61
CA ILE A 394 12.91 10.17 -0.92
C ILE A 394 14.03 11.14 -0.49
N ALA A 395 15.10 10.60 0.12
CA ALA A 395 16.23 11.41 0.56
C ALA A 395 16.86 12.19 -0.58
N LEU A 396 17.13 11.54 -1.71
CA LEU A 396 17.70 12.18 -2.91
C LEU A 396 16.76 13.22 -3.51
N GLY A 397 15.46 12.96 -3.53
CA GLY A 397 14.47 13.92 -3.99
C GLY A 397 14.43 15.20 -3.13
N PHE A 398 14.43 15.06 -1.79
CA PHE A 398 14.46 16.22 -0.89
C PHE A 398 15.79 16.97 -0.96
N LEU A 399 16.92 16.27 -1.04
CA LEU A 399 18.23 16.90 -1.24
C LEU A 399 18.29 17.71 -2.53
N ALA A 400 17.81 17.14 -3.63
CA ALA A 400 17.73 17.82 -4.91
C ALA A 400 16.82 19.05 -4.83
N TYR A 401 15.64 18.92 -4.20
CA TYR A 401 14.69 20.01 -4.04
C TYR A 401 15.28 21.20 -3.29
N VAL A 402 15.82 20.95 -2.10
CA VAL A 402 16.39 22.02 -1.28
C VAL A 402 17.62 22.62 -1.98
N SER A 403 18.50 21.81 -2.56
CA SER A 403 19.67 22.30 -3.28
C SER A 403 19.29 23.20 -4.47
N ILE A 404 18.37 22.74 -5.33
CA ILE A 404 17.92 23.52 -6.49
C ILE A 404 17.28 24.84 -6.03
N LYS A 405 16.37 24.81 -5.05
CA LYS A 405 15.71 26.03 -4.54
C LYS A 405 16.70 27.02 -3.94
N VAL A 406 17.73 26.56 -3.23
CA VAL A 406 18.79 27.41 -2.67
C VAL A 406 19.61 28.07 -3.79
N PHE A 407 20.09 27.30 -4.78
CA PHE A 407 20.93 27.82 -5.85
C PHE A 407 20.19 28.70 -6.86
N VAL A 408 18.88 28.50 -7.04
CA VAL A 408 18.01 29.36 -7.86
C VAL A 408 17.62 30.67 -7.10
N GLY A 409 17.91 30.74 -5.80
CA GLY A 409 17.59 31.92 -4.97
C GLY A 409 16.16 31.92 -4.41
N GLU A 410 15.46 30.78 -4.46
CA GLU A 410 14.09 30.63 -3.96
C GLU A 410 14.02 30.07 -2.53
N ILE A 411 14.97 30.42 -1.67
CA ILE A 411 15.08 29.90 -0.29
C ILE A 411 13.79 30.14 0.52
N SER A 412 13.12 31.25 0.29
CA SER A 412 11.87 31.60 0.98
C SER A 412 10.69 30.67 0.65
N LYS A 413 10.75 29.92 -0.45
CA LYS A 413 9.75 28.92 -0.84
C LYS A 413 9.95 27.56 -0.16
N ILE A 414 11.11 27.35 0.47
CA ILE A 414 11.39 26.09 1.18
C ILE A 414 10.71 26.13 2.54
N SER A 415 9.78 25.21 2.76
CA SER A 415 9.09 25.06 4.03
C SER A 415 10.02 24.61 5.16
N SER A 416 9.66 24.91 6.41
CA SER A 416 10.40 24.42 7.58
C SER A 416 10.44 22.89 7.66
N GLY A 417 9.38 22.21 7.22
CA GLY A 417 9.35 20.75 7.18
C GLY A 417 10.26 20.17 6.10
N ALA A 418 10.36 20.79 4.92
CA ALA A 418 11.30 20.35 3.89
C ALA A 418 12.76 20.49 4.35
N TRP A 419 13.11 21.58 5.07
CA TRP A 419 14.40 21.73 5.70
C TRP A 419 14.67 20.65 6.76
N PHE A 420 13.72 20.41 7.63
CA PHE A 420 13.84 19.41 8.71
C PHE A 420 14.08 18.00 8.13
N LEU A 421 13.30 17.61 7.13
CA LEU A 421 13.46 16.31 6.47
C LEU A 421 14.81 16.20 5.75
N THR A 422 15.19 17.24 5.02
CA THR A 422 16.49 17.25 4.32
C THR A 422 17.64 17.08 5.31
N LEU A 423 17.60 17.73 6.49
CA LEU A 423 18.61 17.56 7.53
C LEU A 423 18.68 16.12 8.05
N ILE A 424 17.53 15.46 8.28
CA ILE A 424 17.50 14.05 8.68
C ILE A 424 18.15 13.17 7.60
N PHE A 425 17.85 13.40 6.33
CA PHE A 425 18.41 12.61 5.24
C PHE A 425 19.89 12.90 4.98
N VAL A 426 20.34 14.14 5.17
CA VAL A 426 21.77 14.46 5.15
C VAL A 426 22.50 13.72 6.27
N ALA A 427 21.96 13.75 7.49
CA ALA A 427 22.53 13.01 8.60
C ALA A 427 22.61 11.51 8.30
N LYS A 428 21.56 10.94 7.68
CA LYS A 428 21.58 9.55 7.21
C LYS A 428 22.78 9.27 6.30
N PHE A 429 23.03 10.10 5.28
CA PHE A 429 24.12 9.85 4.33
C PHE A 429 25.54 10.12 4.88
N ILE A 430 25.64 10.89 5.96
CA ILE A 430 26.93 11.18 6.61
C ILE A 430 27.29 10.11 7.65
N PHE A 431 26.31 9.58 8.37
CA PHE A 431 26.55 8.73 9.55
C PHE A 431 26.18 7.25 9.30
N LEU A 432 25.58 6.93 8.18
CA LEU A 432 25.19 5.59 7.75
C LEU A 432 25.74 5.25 6.37
#